data_b461c455b7c014ed34c0fff0576dca82
#
_entry.id   b461c455b7c014ed34c0fff0576dca82
#
_cell.length_a   1.000
_cell.length_b   1.000
_cell.length_c   1.000
_cell.angle_alpha   90.00
_cell.angle_beta   90.00
_cell.angle_gamma   90.00
#
_symmetry.space_group_name_H-M   'P 1'
#
loop_
_entity.id
_entity.type
_entity.pdbx_description
1 polymer ?
#
loop_
_entity_poly.entity_id
_entity_poly.type
_entity_poly.pdbx_seq_one_letter_code
_entity_poly.pdbx_strand_id
1 'polypeptide(L)'
;MGSTLGTLTSAMAISAERGKSIFRKTERELVRLSSGHRAEAVHGFRTAARRLQTLLEQLVADNNRKHKKLLKILNRIRKSAGKVRDIDVQLEALRSLKVPQEPRRKTQLVQALIELRARHEKRLYKLMKKQDIRGLRKKLRRAEESMTFDSSLDPLSVSRQMLKSISIPQGTIDEEALHRYRLVVKRARYAAEFAPKSVESNKFLTELKRLQDSLGSWHDWLTLTQTAAERLGDVNESSLVAVLHNVTRGKFRHAVSAVTASKSASHVTQPGGAELHDIRKTIRKDAGMERRSGAAA
;
A
#
# COMPACT_ATOMS: atom_id res chain seq x y z
N MET A 1 -34.19 12.27 21.28
CA MET A 1 -32.70 12.34 21.23
C MET A 1 -31.98 10.99 21.36
N GLY A 2 -32.65 9.85 21.11
CA GLY A 2 -32.06 8.50 21.30
C GLY A 2 -31.54 7.79 20.06
N SER A 3 -31.75 8.35 18.83
CA SER A 3 -31.46 7.62 17.58
C SER A 3 -30.03 7.75 17.04
N THR A 4 -29.29 8.79 17.44
CA THR A 4 -27.93 9.06 16.93
C THR A 4 -26.83 8.26 17.65
N LEU A 5 -27.03 7.95 18.93
CA LEU A 5 -26.08 7.12 19.70
C LEU A 5 -26.05 5.66 19.25
N GLY A 6 -27.22 5.11 18.86
CA GLY A 6 -27.33 3.74 18.37
C GLY A 6 -26.63 3.50 17.02
N THR A 7 -26.66 4.48 16.12
CA THR A 7 -25.99 4.40 14.81
C THR A 7 -24.47 4.55 14.91
N LEU A 8 -23.97 5.38 15.84
CA LEU A 8 -22.52 5.52 16.08
C LEU A 8 -21.92 4.25 16.70
N THR A 9 -22.59 3.64 17.66
CA THR A 9 -22.14 2.37 18.27
C THR A 9 -22.13 1.22 17.28
N SER A 10 -23.10 1.14 16.36
CA SER A 10 -23.14 0.11 15.32
C SER A 10 -22.01 0.28 14.28
N ALA A 11 -21.69 1.52 13.86
CA ALA A 11 -20.59 1.79 12.93
C ALA A 11 -19.21 1.49 13.56
N MET A 12 -19.02 1.80 14.85
CA MET A 12 -17.81 1.47 15.60
C MET A 12 -17.65 -0.04 15.80
N ALA A 13 -18.73 -0.77 16.07
CA ALA A 13 -18.71 -2.23 16.20
C ALA A 13 -18.28 -2.92 14.88
N ILE A 14 -18.73 -2.42 13.74
CA ILE A 14 -18.33 -2.93 12.42
C ILE A 14 -16.83 -2.71 12.18
N SER A 15 -16.29 -1.57 12.55
CA SER A 15 -14.85 -1.27 12.43
C SER A 15 -13.99 -2.16 13.32
N ALA A 16 -14.43 -2.40 14.56
CA ALA A 16 -13.77 -3.30 15.50
C ALA A 16 -13.74 -4.75 14.99
N GLU A 17 -14.87 -5.27 14.51
CA GLU A 17 -14.94 -6.64 13.98
C GLU A 17 -14.08 -6.81 12.71
N ARG A 18 -14.03 -5.81 11.83
CA ARG A 18 -13.11 -5.80 10.69
C ARG A 18 -11.65 -5.85 11.14
N GLY A 19 -11.27 -5.07 12.15
CA GLY A 19 -9.94 -5.13 12.72
C GLY A 19 -9.60 -6.52 13.22
N LYS A 20 -10.45 -7.12 14.05
CA LYS A 20 -10.29 -8.50 14.54
C LYS A 20 -10.19 -9.51 13.39
N SER A 21 -11.00 -9.36 12.35
CA SER A 21 -10.97 -10.25 11.19
C SER A 21 -9.61 -10.26 10.47
N ILE A 22 -8.87 -9.14 10.48
CA ILE A 22 -7.53 -9.05 9.89
C ILE A 22 -6.49 -9.82 10.70
N PHE A 23 -6.57 -9.80 12.04
CA PHE A 23 -5.70 -10.63 12.89
C PHE A 23 -5.94 -12.11 12.60
N ARG A 24 -7.20 -12.56 12.61
CA ARG A 24 -7.59 -13.95 12.31
C ARG A 24 -7.16 -14.35 10.90
N LYS A 25 -7.32 -13.46 9.91
CA LYS A 25 -6.84 -13.71 8.55
C LYS A 25 -5.31 -13.81 8.51
N THR A 26 -4.60 -12.93 9.20
CA THR A 26 -3.13 -12.96 9.24
C THR A 26 -2.64 -14.25 9.90
N GLU A 27 -3.29 -14.73 10.97
CA GLU A 27 -3.00 -16.00 11.61
C GLU A 27 -3.18 -17.18 10.64
N ARG A 28 -4.32 -17.24 9.94
CA ARG A 28 -4.60 -18.31 8.96
C ARG A 28 -3.57 -18.32 7.82
N GLU A 29 -3.27 -17.17 7.25
CA GLU A 29 -2.31 -17.06 6.16
C GLU A 29 -0.86 -17.34 6.61
N LEU A 30 -0.51 -17.04 7.87
CA LEU A 30 0.77 -17.44 8.46
C LEU A 30 0.89 -18.97 8.57
N VAL A 31 -0.17 -19.65 8.99
CA VAL A 31 -0.21 -21.13 9.06
C VAL A 31 -0.11 -21.72 7.66
N ARG A 32 -0.88 -21.21 6.69
CA ARG A 32 -0.80 -21.66 5.28
C ARG A 32 0.62 -21.51 4.71
N LEU A 33 1.27 -20.36 4.99
CA LEU A 33 2.63 -20.13 4.55
C LEU A 33 3.62 -21.07 5.22
N SER A 34 3.40 -21.48 6.48
CA SER A 34 4.26 -22.42 7.19
C SER A 34 4.14 -23.86 6.69
N SER A 35 2.99 -24.23 6.11
CA SER A 35 2.71 -25.55 5.54
C SER A 35 3.18 -25.69 4.09
N GLY A 36 3.44 -24.57 3.38
CA GLY A 36 3.89 -24.57 2.00
C GLY A 36 4.01 -23.18 1.41
N HIS A 37 4.88 -23.02 0.41
CA HIS A 37 5.19 -21.72 -0.21
C HIS A 37 4.57 -21.60 -1.61
N ARG A 38 3.35 -22.13 -1.81
CA ARG A 38 2.59 -21.94 -3.04
C ARG A 38 2.30 -20.46 -3.26
N ALA A 39 2.17 -20.04 -4.50
CA ALA A 39 1.98 -18.64 -4.88
C ALA A 39 0.81 -17.97 -4.14
N GLU A 40 -0.30 -18.70 -3.94
CA GLU A 40 -1.50 -18.21 -3.24
C GLU A 40 -1.22 -17.99 -1.74
N ALA A 41 -0.50 -18.91 -1.06
CA ALA A 41 -0.14 -18.77 0.35
C ALA A 41 0.82 -17.59 0.57
N VAL A 42 1.81 -17.43 -0.31
CA VAL A 42 2.75 -16.30 -0.33
C VAL A 42 2.00 -14.99 -0.52
N HIS A 43 1.09 -14.92 -1.51
CA HIS A 43 0.29 -13.72 -1.78
C HIS A 43 -0.67 -13.40 -0.63
N GLY A 44 -1.40 -14.40 -0.14
CA GLY A 44 -2.35 -14.25 0.97
C GLY A 44 -1.70 -13.69 2.22
N PHE A 45 -0.57 -14.29 2.66
CA PHE A 45 0.16 -13.80 3.81
C PHE A 45 0.71 -12.37 3.61
N ARG A 46 1.29 -12.06 2.45
CA ARG A 46 1.79 -10.69 2.18
C ARG A 46 0.71 -9.64 2.31
N THR A 47 -0.47 -9.93 1.75
CA THR A 47 -1.61 -9.00 1.76
C THR A 47 -2.17 -8.85 3.18
N ALA A 48 -2.38 -9.95 3.91
CA ALA A 48 -2.86 -9.92 5.28
C ALA A 48 -1.89 -9.18 6.21
N ALA A 49 -0.58 -9.48 6.13
CA ALA A 49 0.43 -8.81 6.94
C ALA A 49 0.55 -7.30 6.66
N ARG A 50 0.34 -6.85 5.40
CA ARG A 50 0.30 -5.41 5.07
C ARG A 50 -0.92 -4.72 5.65
N ARG A 51 -2.11 -5.35 5.55
CA ARG A 51 -3.34 -4.82 6.16
C ARG A 51 -3.20 -4.71 7.67
N LEU A 52 -2.66 -5.76 8.33
CA LEU A 52 -2.40 -5.72 9.77
C LEU A 52 -1.40 -4.63 10.13
N GLN A 53 -0.34 -4.44 9.35
CA GLN A 53 0.60 -3.35 9.57
C GLN A 53 -0.10 -1.99 9.49
N THR A 54 -0.90 -1.75 8.45
CA THR A 54 -1.64 -0.48 8.30
C THR A 54 -2.62 -0.26 9.45
N LEU A 55 -3.34 -1.30 9.87
CA LEU A 55 -4.24 -1.25 11.02
C LEU A 55 -3.50 -0.78 12.28
N LEU A 56 -2.42 -1.48 12.64
CA LEU A 56 -1.68 -1.22 13.88
C LEU A 56 -0.88 0.10 13.88
N GLU A 57 -0.45 0.58 12.71
CA GLU A 57 0.32 1.82 12.59
C GLU A 57 -0.53 3.07 12.45
N GLN A 58 -1.79 2.94 11.96
CA GLN A 58 -2.58 4.10 11.51
C GLN A 58 -3.95 4.24 12.17
N LEU A 59 -4.51 3.17 12.73
CA LEU A 59 -5.91 3.13 13.17
C LEU A 59 -6.08 2.65 14.61
N VAL A 60 -5.00 2.26 15.28
CA VAL A 60 -5.01 1.81 16.67
C VAL A 60 -4.45 2.91 17.55
N ALA A 61 -5.19 3.26 18.62
CA ALA A 61 -4.83 4.34 19.55
C ALA A 61 -3.49 4.07 20.26
N ASP A 62 -3.25 2.83 20.68
CA ASP A 62 -2.02 2.45 21.39
C ASP A 62 -1.19 1.44 20.59
N ASN A 63 -0.21 1.95 19.86
CA ASN A 63 0.80 1.13 19.19
C ASN A 63 1.93 0.78 20.17
N ASN A 64 1.62 -0.08 21.12
CA ASN A 64 2.51 -0.46 22.22
C ASN A 64 3.74 -1.27 21.76
N ARG A 65 4.72 -1.43 22.66
CA ARG A 65 5.98 -2.16 22.38
C ARG A 65 5.76 -3.60 21.91
N LYS A 66 4.66 -4.25 22.35
CA LYS A 66 4.33 -5.64 21.95
C LYS A 66 3.88 -5.68 20.48
N HIS A 67 3.05 -4.74 20.04
CA HIS A 67 2.63 -4.60 18.63
C HIS A 67 3.83 -4.32 17.72
N LYS A 68 4.73 -3.41 18.10
CA LYS A 68 5.97 -3.12 17.33
C LYS A 68 6.86 -4.35 17.17
N LYS A 69 7.04 -5.15 18.25
CA LYS A 69 7.81 -6.40 18.19
C LYS A 69 7.15 -7.44 17.27
N LEU A 70 5.83 -7.60 17.35
CA LEU A 70 5.08 -8.50 16.48
C LEU A 70 5.21 -8.08 15.00
N LEU A 71 4.97 -6.81 14.70
CA LEU A 71 5.12 -6.26 13.34
C LEU A 71 6.54 -6.44 12.79
N LYS A 72 7.57 -6.26 13.61
CA LYS A 72 8.97 -6.49 13.18
C LYS A 72 9.18 -7.91 12.65
N ILE A 73 8.64 -8.91 13.34
CA ILE A 73 8.75 -10.32 12.91
C ILE A 73 7.93 -10.57 11.64
N LEU A 74 6.66 -10.16 11.63
CA LEU A 74 5.79 -10.33 10.47
C LEU A 74 6.32 -9.62 9.23
N ASN A 75 6.89 -8.42 9.39
CA ASN A 75 7.51 -7.67 8.30
C ASN A 75 8.75 -8.36 7.73
N ARG A 76 9.56 -9.02 8.57
CA ARG A 76 10.70 -9.83 8.11
C ARG A 76 10.24 -10.99 7.24
N ILE A 77 9.22 -11.72 7.67
CA ILE A 77 8.62 -12.82 6.89
C ILE A 77 8.02 -12.28 5.59
N ARG A 78 7.24 -11.19 5.68
CA ARG A 78 6.61 -10.54 4.51
C ARG A 78 7.61 -10.06 3.46
N LYS A 79 8.75 -9.48 3.89
CA LYS A 79 9.82 -9.07 2.96
C LYS A 79 10.44 -10.28 2.25
N SER A 80 10.65 -11.39 2.97
CA SER A 80 11.17 -12.63 2.36
C SER A 80 10.16 -13.26 1.39
N ALA A 81 8.89 -13.38 1.80
CA ALA A 81 7.78 -13.80 0.94
C ALA A 81 7.58 -12.85 -0.26
N GLY A 82 7.94 -11.57 -0.09
CA GLY A 82 7.95 -10.58 -1.14
C GLY A 82 8.80 -10.97 -2.32
N LYS A 83 10.03 -11.38 -2.06
CA LYS A 83 10.98 -11.77 -3.09
C LYS A 83 10.50 -12.98 -3.92
N VAL A 84 9.78 -13.91 -3.31
CA VAL A 84 9.17 -15.04 -4.03
C VAL A 84 8.03 -14.54 -4.94
N ARG A 85 7.10 -13.74 -4.39
CA ARG A 85 5.96 -13.23 -5.16
C ARG A 85 6.37 -12.31 -6.31
N ASP A 86 7.40 -11.51 -6.11
CA ASP A 86 7.88 -10.61 -7.17
C ASP A 86 8.35 -11.41 -8.39
N ILE A 87 8.99 -12.58 -8.19
CA ILE A 87 9.36 -13.49 -9.31
C ILE A 87 8.13 -14.21 -9.88
N ASP A 88 7.13 -14.62 -9.07
CA ASP A 88 5.89 -15.20 -9.58
C ASP A 88 5.19 -14.25 -10.57
N VAL A 89 5.15 -12.93 -10.23
CA VAL A 89 4.56 -11.89 -11.10
C VAL A 89 5.38 -11.69 -12.38
N GLN A 90 6.71 -11.67 -12.28
CA GLN A 90 7.58 -11.59 -13.45
C GLN A 90 7.40 -12.78 -14.41
N LEU A 91 7.29 -14.00 -13.87
CA LEU A 91 7.03 -15.21 -14.67
C LEU A 91 5.68 -15.14 -15.37
N GLU A 92 4.64 -14.67 -14.69
CA GLU A 92 3.30 -14.48 -15.24
C GLU A 92 3.32 -13.44 -16.38
N ALA A 93 3.95 -12.29 -16.16
CA ALA A 93 4.10 -11.22 -17.16
C ALA A 93 4.90 -11.72 -18.39
N LEU A 94 6.04 -12.38 -18.16
CA LEU A 94 6.88 -12.90 -19.26
C LEU A 94 6.17 -13.98 -20.08
N ARG A 95 5.37 -14.84 -19.45
CA ARG A 95 4.58 -15.87 -20.15
C ARG A 95 3.50 -15.26 -21.03
N SER A 96 2.87 -14.17 -20.58
CA SER A 96 1.85 -13.46 -21.36
C SER A 96 2.41 -12.70 -22.56
N LEU A 97 3.71 -12.43 -22.58
CA LEU A 97 4.37 -11.66 -23.64
C LEU A 97 4.61 -12.56 -24.87
N LYS A 98 4.16 -12.11 -26.05
CA LYS A 98 4.46 -12.75 -27.32
C LYS A 98 5.72 -12.10 -27.93
N VAL A 99 6.81 -12.85 -28.04
CA VAL A 99 8.07 -12.41 -28.65
C VAL A 99 8.55 -13.51 -29.62
N PRO A 100 8.11 -13.45 -30.88
CA PRO A 100 8.46 -14.48 -31.86
C PRO A 100 9.94 -14.42 -32.30
N GLN A 101 10.58 -13.26 -32.19
CA GLN A 101 11.94 -13.02 -32.68
C GLN A 101 13.04 -13.74 -31.85
N GLU A 102 12.85 -13.90 -30.55
CA GLU A 102 13.86 -14.48 -29.64
C GLU A 102 13.28 -15.55 -28.69
N PRO A 103 12.74 -16.66 -29.19
CA PRO A 103 12.13 -17.68 -28.33
C PRO A 103 13.16 -18.34 -27.40
N ARG A 104 14.41 -18.49 -27.83
CA ARG A 104 15.48 -19.07 -27.01
C ARG A 104 15.84 -18.15 -25.81
N ARG A 105 15.98 -16.84 -26.04
CA ARG A 105 16.26 -15.88 -24.95
C ARG A 105 15.09 -15.77 -23.98
N LYS A 106 13.86 -15.83 -24.46
CA LYS A 106 12.68 -15.90 -23.60
C LYS A 106 12.71 -17.14 -22.71
N THR A 107 13.01 -18.31 -23.26
CA THR A 107 13.13 -19.58 -22.50
C THR A 107 14.26 -19.49 -21.48
N GLN A 108 15.42 -18.93 -21.86
CA GLN A 108 16.56 -18.71 -20.96
C GLN A 108 16.19 -17.80 -19.78
N LEU A 109 15.47 -16.71 -20.02
CA LEU A 109 15.00 -15.82 -18.97
C LEU A 109 13.98 -16.48 -18.04
N VAL A 110 13.03 -17.26 -18.60
CA VAL A 110 12.07 -18.05 -17.79
C VAL A 110 12.83 -19.01 -16.88
N GLN A 111 13.81 -19.73 -17.37
CA GLN A 111 14.61 -20.67 -16.59
C GLN A 111 15.38 -19.94 -15.46
N ALA A 112 16.03 -18.81 -15.77
CA ALA A 112 16.72 -18.00 -14.79
C ALA A 112 15.80 -17.47 -13.68
N LEU A 113 14.56 -17.07 -14.02
CA LEU A 113 13.55 -16.66 -13.04
C LEU A 113 13.08 -17.84 -12.17
N ILE A 114 12.90 -19.04 -12.74
CA ILE A 114 12.53 -20.25 -11.96
C ILE A 114 13.62 -20.57 -10.94
N GLU A 115 14.89 -20.52 -11.33
CA GLU A 115 16.01 -20.73 -10.43
C GLU A 115 16.12 -19.65 -9.33
N LEU A 116 15.88 -18.39 -9.70
CA LEU A 116 15.86 -17.28 -8.75
C LEU A 116 14.72 -17.43 -7.75
N ARG A 117 13.53 -17.85 -8.22
CA ARG A 117 12.39 -18.18 -7.37
C ARG A 117 12.74 -19.27 -6.36
N ALA A 118 13.32 -20.37 -6.83
CA ALA A 118 13.72 -21.49 -5.97
C ALA A 118 14.72 -21.05 -4.88
N ARG A 119 15.69 -20.20 -5.23
CA ARG A 119 16.63 -19.62 -4.25
C ARG A 119 15.92 -18.76 -3.20
N HIS A 120 14.96 -17.93 -3.59
CA HIS A 120 14.19 -17.11 -2.66
C HIS A 120 13.25 -17.96 -1.80
N GLU A 121 12.63 -18.99 -2.35
CA GLU A 121 11.79 -19.94 -1.63
C GLU A 121 12.58 -20.70 -0.57
N LYS A 122 13.77 -21.19 -0.91
CA LYS A 122 14.69 -21.84 0.06
C LYS A 122 15.05 -20.90 1.23
N ARG A 123 15.26 -19.60 0.93
CA ARG A 123 15.52 -18.59 1.99
C ARG A 123 14.28 -18.36 2.86
N LEU A 124 13.10 -18.27 2.26
CA LEU A 124 11.83 -18.14 2.97
C LEU A 124 11.58 -19.35 3.86
N TYR A 125 11.77 -20.57 3.33
CA TYR A 125 11.66 -21.82 4.09
C TYR A 125 12.58 -21.84 5.31
N LYS A 126 13.88 -21.52 5.13
CA LYS A 126 14.84 -21.43 6.24
C LYS A 126 14.40 -20.40 7.30
N LEU A 127 13.85 -19.26 6.85
CA LEU A 127 13.33 -18.24 7.76
C LEU A 127 12.12 -18.76 8.53
N MET A 128 11.17 -19.40 7.85
CA MET A 128 9.95 -19.94 8.48
C MET A 128 10.27 -21.05 9.50
N LYS A 129 11.19 -21.96 9.16
CA LYS A 129 11.64 -23.03 10.08
C LYS A 129 12.22 -22.50 11.38
N LYS A 130 12.82 -21.30 11.37
CA LYS A 130 13.37 -20.64 12.57
C LYS A 130 12.31 -19.91 13.40
N GLN A 131 11.06 -19.84 12.95
CA GLN A 131 10.00 -19.13 13.66
C GLN A 131 9.20 -20.11 14.53
N ASP A 132 8.93 -19.68 15.75
CA ASP A 132 7.92 -20.31 16.60
C ASP A 132 6.52 -19.88 16.13
N ILE A 133 5.93 -20.65 15.22
CA ILE A 133 4.61 -20.36 14.65
C ILE A 133 3.51 -20.39 15.72
N ARG A 134 3.60 -21.29 16.70
CA ARG A 134 2.63 -21.35 17.82
C ARG A 134 2.71 -20.09 18.68
N GLY A 135 3.90 -19.66 19.02
CA GLY A 135 4.11 -18.43 19.77
C GLY A 135 3.70 -17.18 18.99
N LEU A 136 3.91 -17.12 17.66
CA LEU A 136 3.42 -16.03 16.82
C LEU A 136 1.89 -15.98 16.77
N ARG A 137 1.21 -17.12 16.69
CA ARG A 137 -0.25 -17.21 16.78
C ARG A 137 -0.78 -16.68 18.11
N LYS A 138 -0.17 -17.10 19.25
CA LYS A 138 -0.51 -16.57 20.58
C LYS A 138 -0.31 -15.05 20.66
N LYS A 139 0.78 -14.52 20.07
CA LYS A 139 1.03 -13.05 20.01
C LYS A 139 -0.01 -12.32 19.19
N LEU A 140 -0.44 -12.90 18.05
CA LEU A 140 -1.51 -12.33 17.21
C LEU A 140 -2.84 -12.25 17.97
N ARG A 141 -3.25 -13.33 18.67
CA ARG A 141 -4.49 -13.37 19.47
C ARG A 141 -4.44 -12.36 20.62
N ARG A 142 -3.35 -12.31 21.37
CA ARG A 142 -3.20 -11.31 22.45
C ARG A 142 -3.21 -9.87 21.94
N ALA A 143 -2.65 -9.64 20.76
CA ALA A 143 -2.71 -8.33 20.12
C ALA A 143 -4.13 -7.97 19.63
N GLU A 144 -4.90 -8.95 19.14
CA GLU A 144 -6.33 -8.80 18.80
C GLU A 144 -7.17 -8.45 20.05
N GLU A 145 -6.94 -9.16 21.16
CA GLU A 145 -7.66 -8.96 22.42
C GLU A 145 -7.36 -7.61 23.08
N SER A 146 -6.09 -7.18 23.01
CA SER A 146 -5.65 -5.89 23.62
C SER A 146 -5.79 -4.68 22.72
N MET A 147 -6.35 -4.85 21.52
CA MET A 147 -6.47 -3.75 20.55
C MET A 147 -7.64 -2.84 20.89
N THR A 148 -7.37 -1.56 20.99
CA THR A 148 -8.37 -0.50 21.09
C THR A 148 -8.29 0.39 19.86
N PHE A 149 -9.44 0.62 19.23
CA PHE A 149 -9.51 1.59 18.12
C PHE A 149 -9.51 3.00 18.67
N ASP A 150 -8.87 3.89 17.95
CA ASP A 150 -9.05 5.33 18.16
C ASP A 150 -10.39 5.73 17.53
N SER A 151 -11.38 5.99 18.38
CA SER A 151 -12.73 6.37 17.96
C SER A 151 -12.79 7.75 17.29
N SER A 152 -11.75 8.56 17.44
CA SER A 152 -11.64 9.87 16.78
C SER A 152 -11.15 9.78 15.34
N LEU A 153 -10.58 8.63 14.92
CA LEU A 153 -10.02 8.45 13.59
C LEU A 153 -11.06 7.92 12.60
N ASP A 154 -11.33 8.71 11.56
CA ASP A 154 -12.02 8.23 10.37
C ASP A 154 -11.02 7.62 9.37
N PRO A 155 -11.16 6.31 9.02
CA PRO A 155 -10.24 5.65 8.10
C PRO A 155 -10.16 6.30 6.71
N LEU A 156 -11.25 6.93 6.21
CA LEU A 156 -11.21 7.64 4.94
C LEU A 156 -10.39 8.93 5.05
N SER A 157 -10.55 9.68 6.13
CA SER A 157 -9.77 10.89 6.39
C SER A 157 -8.29 10.56 6.55
N VAL A 158 -7.94 9.52 7.30
CA VAL A 158 -6.56 9.02 7.41
C VAL A 158 -5.99 8.66 6.03
N SER A 159 -6.76 7.95 5.21
CA SER A 159 -6.35 7.58 3.85
C SER A 159 -6.12 8.81 2.96
N ARG A 160 -7.02 9.80 2.98
CA ARG A 160 -6.88 11.06 2.25
C ARG A 160 -5.66 11.86 2.71
N GLN A 161 -5.42 11.92 4.02
CA GLN A 161 -4.25 12.59 4.57
C GLN A 161 -2.94 11.94 4.10
N MET A 162 -2.88 10.61 4.04
CA MET A 162 -1.73 9.91 3.47
C MET A 162 -1.47 10.32 2.01
N LEU A 163 -2.52 10.45 1.17
CA LEU A 163 -2.37 10.88 -0.21
C LEU A 163 -1.92 12.34 -0.32
N LYS A 164 -2.40 13.21 0.58
CA LYS A 164 -2.01 14.62 0.63
C LYS A 164 -0.57 14.82 1.14
N SER A 165 -0.05 13.91 1.97
CA SER A 165 1.30 14.02 2.53
C SER A 165 2.42 13.83 1.52
N ILE A 166 2.11 13.30 0.33
CA ILE A 166 3.10 13.11 -0.72
C ILE A 166 2.98 14.20 -1.78
N SER A 167 3.99 15.04 -1.85
CA SER A 167 4.15 15.99 -2.96
C SER A 167 4.60 15.23 -4.22
N ILE A 168 3.84 15.41 -5.29
CA ILE A 168 4.30 15.06 -6.63
C ILE A 168 4.74 16.36 -7.28
N PRO A 169 5.94 16.44 -7.89
CA PRO A 169 6.40 17.64 -8.57
C PRO A 169 5.35 18.15 -9.56
N GLN A 170 5.18 19.47 -9.62
CA GLN A 170 4.36 20.13 -10.66
C GLN A 170 5.16 20.15 -11.98
N GLY A 171 5.39 19.03 -12.58
CA GLY A 171 6.21 18.93 -13.78
C GLY A 171 6.33 17.48 -14.19
N THR A 172 7.52 17.09 -14.64
CA THR A 172 7.79 15.71 -15.06
C THR A 172 7.83 14.80 -13.84
N ILE A 173 6.95 13.82 -13.81
CA ILE A 173 6.97 12.77 -12.79
C ILE A 173 8.03 11.75 -13.18
N ASP A 174 9.06 11.58 -12.37
CA ASP A 174 10.09 10.57 -12.56
C ASP A 174 9.70 9.21 -11.95
N GLU A 175 10.52 8.19 -12.20
CA GLU A 175 10.29 6.84 -11.71
C GLU A 175 10.32 6.77 -10.18
N GLU A 176 11.18 7.55 -9.53
CA GLU A 176 11.32 7.54 -8.08
C GLU A 176 10.09 8.16 -7.41
N ALA A 177 9.59 9.30 -7.91
CA ALA A 177 8.37 9.93 -7.43
C ALA A 177 7.17 8.99 -7.62
N LEU A 178 7.07 8.32 -8.78
CA LEU A 178 6.02 7.36 -9.07
C LEU A 178 6.10 6.14 -8.14
N HIS A 179 7.29 5.66 -7.83
CA HIS A 179 7.50 4.58 -6.87
C HIS A 179 7.08 4.97 -5.45
N ARG A 180 7.47 6.16 -4.98
CA ARG A 180 7.04 6.69 -3.68
C ARG A 180 5.51 6.80 -3.61
N TYR A 181 4.89 7.34 -4.65
CA TYR A 181 3.44 7.46 -4.73
C TYR A 181 2.73 6.10 -4.67
N ARG A 182 3.23 5.10 -5.40
CA ARG A 182 2.73 3.72 -5.34
C ARG A 182 2.70 3.16 -3.92
N LEU A 183 3.74 3.41 -3.14
CA LEU A 183 3.80 2.92 -1.75
C LEU A 183 2.75 3.60 -0.87
N VAL A 184 2.49 4.89 -1.08
CA VAL A 184 1.47 5.64 -0.35
C VAL A 184 0.07 5.20 -0.75
N VAL A 185 -0.24 5.09 -2.05
CA VAL A 185 -1.53 4.61 -2.55
C VAL A 185 -1.88 3.23 -1.98
N LYS A 186 -0.91 2.31 -1.91
CA LYS A 186 -1.12 1.00 -1.28
C LYS A 186 -1.50 1.11 0.20
N ARG A 187 -0.83 1.96 0.97
CA ARG A 187 -1.14 2.18 2.39
C ARG A 187 -2.49 2.84 2.57
N ALA A 188 -2.75 3.90 1.80
CA ALA A 188 -4.02 4.61 1.81
C ALA A 188 -5.20 3.67 1.51
N ARG A 189 -5.08 2.80 0.49
CA ARG A 189 -6.12 1.83 0.18
C ARG A 189 -6.38 0.86 1.33
N TYR A 190 -5.32 0.35 1.98
CA TYR A 190 -5.51 -0.53 3.13
C TYR A 190 -6.14 0.19 4.33
N ALA A 191 -5.86 1.46 4.56
CA ALA A 191 -6.53 2.26 5.59
C ALA A 191 -8.02 2.45 5.25
N ALA A 192 -8.34 2.85 4.01
CA ALA A 192 -9.71 3.04 3.55
C ALA A 192 -10.58 1.76 3.62
N GLU A 193 -9.98 0.56 3.51
CA GLU A 193 -10.70 -0.71 3.64
C GLU A 193 -11.35 -0.91 5.02
N PHE A 194 -10.94 -0.15 6.05
CA PHE A 194 -11.54 -0.20 7.39
C PHE A 194 -12.75 0.73 7.56
N ALA A 195 -12.99 1.63 6.62
CA ALA A 195 -14.15 2.52 6.67
C ALA A 195 -15.47 1.74 6.58
N PRO A 196 -16.54 2.23 7.20
CA PRO A 196 -17.88 1.69 7.01
C PRO A 196 -18.26 1.63 5.52
N LYS A 197 -19.08 0.64 5.15
CA LYS A 197 -19.58 0.54 3.77
C LYS A 197 -20.55 1.68 3.50
N SER A 198 -20.20 2.56 2.57
CA SER A 198 -21.03 3.63 2.05
C SER A 198 -20.79 3.81 0.56
N VAL A 199 -21.62 4.56 -0.12
CA VAL A 199 -21.40 4.93 -1.53
C VAL A 199 -20.06 5.64 -1.69
N GLU A 200 -19.74 6.56 -0.77
CA GLU A 200 -18.51 7.33 -0.76
C GLU A 200 -17.28 6.42 -0.57
N SER A 201 -17.29 5.55 0.47
CA SER A 201 -16.17 4.63 0.73
C SER A 201 -15.93 3.66 -0.43
N ASN A 202 -17.00 3.16 -1.06
CA ASN A 202 -16.90 2.26 -2.20
C ASN A 202 -16.31 2.98 -3.44
N LYS A 203 -16.78 4.20 -3.74
CA LYS A 203 -16.23 5.03 -4.82
C LYS A 203 -14.73 5.29 -4.60
N PHE A 204 -14.37 5.74 -3.42
CA PHE A 204 -12.98 6.04 -3.07
C PHE A 204 -12.07 4.79 -3.15
N LEU A 205 -12.53 3.65 -2.65
CA LEU A 205 -11.80 2.38 -2.76
C LEU A 205 -11.62 1.93 -4.21
N THR A 206 -12.62 2.16 -5.07
CA THR A 206 -12.54 1.85 -6.50
C THR A 206 -11.49 2.72 -7.19
N GLU A 207 -11.44 4.00 -6.89
CA GLU A 207 -10.42 4.92 -7.40
C GLU A 207 -9.02 4.52 -6.95
N LEU A 208 -8.84 4.24 -5.65
CA LEU A 208 -7.57 3.76 -5.11
C LEU A 208 -7.13 2.43 -5.71
N LYS A 209 -8.09 1.53 -5.99
CA LYS A 209 -7.79 0.26 -6.66
C LYS A 209 -7.28 0.51 -8.07
N ARG A 210 -7.94 1.37 -8.87
CA ARG A 210 -7.52 1.73 -10.23
C ARG A 210 -6.10 2.30 -10.25
N LEU A 211 -5.80 3.23 -9.33
CA LEU A 211 -4.46 3.80 -9.16
C LEU A 211 -3.44 2.72 -8.80
N GLN A 212 -3.77 1.87 -7.82
CA GLN A 212 -2.87 0.80 -7.39
C GLN A 212 -2.58 -0.19 -8.52
N ASP A 213 -3.59 -0.55 -9.32
CA ASP A 213 -3.44 -1.50 -10.43
C ASP A 213 -2.54 -0.90 -11.53
N SER A 214 -2.72 0.37 -11.87
CA SER A 214 -1.90 1.09 -12.84
C SER A 214 -0.43 1.21 -12.40
N LEU A 215 -0.21 1.70 -11.18
CA LEU A 215 1.12 1.82 -10.57
C LEU A 215 1.79 0.47 -10.31
N GLY A 216 0.99 -0.55 -10.00
CA GLY A 216 1.44 -1.92 -9.81
C GLY A 216 1.94 -2.51 -11.13
N SER A 217 1.14 -2.41 -12.18
CA SER A 217 1.48 -2.90 -13.51
C SER A 217 2.79 -2.30 -14.02
N TRP A 218 2.96 -0.98 -13.94
CA TRP A 218 4.22 -0.33 -14.31
C TRP A 218 5.42 -0.91 -13.54
N HIS A 219 5.32 -0.98 -12.22
CA HIS A 219 6.43 -1.45 -11.39
C HIS A 219 6.79 -2.92 -11.63
N ASP A 220 5.79 -3.76 -11.90
CA ASP A 220 6.01 -5.18 -12.16
C ASP A 220 6.75 -5.38 -13.51
N TRP A 221 6.41 -4.58 -14.54
CA TRP A 221 7.14 -4.57 -15.81
C TRP A 221 8.53 -3.94 -15.68
N LEU A 222 8.70 -2.88 -14.90
CA LEU A 222 10.00 -2.28 -14.61
C LEU A 222 10.96 -3.29 -13.99
N THR A 223 10.50 -4.02 -12.96
CA THR A 223 11.36 -5.02 -12.30
C THR A 223 11.67 -6.21 -13.20
N LEU A 224 10.75 -6.62 -14.06
CA LEU A 224 11.03 -7.65 -15.08
C LEU A 224 12.07 -7.16 -16.09
N THR A 225 11.95 -5.95 -16.61
CA THR A 225 12.90 -5.36 -17.56
C THR A 225 14.29 -5.26 -16.96
N GLN A 226 14.41 -4.79 -15.72
CA GLN A 226 15.69 -4.73 -15.00
C GLN A 226 16.32 -6.12 -14.84
N THR A 227 15.51 -7.12 -14.42
CA THR A 227 15.99 -8.51 -14.29
C THR A 227 16.42 -9.10 -15.64
N ALA A 228 15.70 -8.76 -16.72
CA ALA A 228 16.06 -9.22 -18.08
C ALA A 228 17.37 -8.61 -18.55
N ALA A 229 17.58 -7.30 -18.35
CA ALA A 229 18.81 -6.61 -18.72
C ALA A 229 20.01 -7.19 -17.96
N GLU A 230 19.88 -7.43 -16.64
CA GLU A 230 20.92 -8.08 -15.83
C GLU A 230 21.31 -9.49 -16.31
N ARG A 231 20.42 -10.19 -17.05
CA ARG A 231 20.61 -11.59 -17.45
C ARG A 231 20.95 -11.79 -18.92
N LEU A 232 20.48 -10.90 -19.76
CA LEU A 232 20.54 -11.05 -21.23
C LEU A 232 21.33 -9.93 -21.93
N GLY A 233 21.87 -8.97 -21.17
CA GLY A 233 22.48 -7.76 -21.71
C GLY A 233 21.46 -6.64 -21.93
N ASP A 234 21.93 -5.53 -22.50
CA ASP A 234 21.13 -4.32 -22.65
C ASP A 234 20.17 -4.36 -23.87
N VAL A 235 19.53 -3.23 -24.15
CA VAL A 235 18.57 -3.05 -25.25
C VAL A 235 19.20 -3.30 -26.62
N ASN A 236 20.49 -3.05 -26.77
CA ASN A 236 21.20 -3.22 -28.05
C ASN A 236 21.60 -4.69 -28.29
N GLU A 237 21.70 -5.47 -27.22
CA GLU A 237 22.15 -6.85 -27.26
C GLU A 237 20.97 -7.85 -27.36
N SER A 238 19.74 -7.44 -27.00
CA SER A 238 18.57 -8.31 -26.99
C SER A 238 17.30 -7.62 -27.42
N SER A 239 16.67 -8.11 -28.48
CA SER A 239 15.35 -7.63 -28.92
C SER A 239 14.27 -7.93 -27.87
N LEU A 240 14.40 -8.98 -27.07
CA LEU A 240 13.51 -9.25 -25.93
C LEU A 240 13.59 -8.12 -24.88
N VAL A 241 14.79 -7.68 -24.53
CA VAL A 241 15.00 -6.56 -23.59
C VAL A 241 14.43 -5.26 -24.17
N ALA A 242 14.63 -5.01 -25.46
CA ALA A 242 14.05 -3.87 -26.16
C ALA A 242 12.51 -3.86 -26.10
N VAL A 243 11.88 -5.00 -26.33
CA VAL A 243 10.42 -5.15 -26.21
C VAL A 243 9.95 -4.91 -24.77
N LEU A 244 10.61 -5.49 -23.78
CA LEU A 244 10.29 -5.27 -22.37
C LEU A 244 10.40 -3.80 -21.98
N HIS A 245 11.44 -3.13 -22.44
CA HIS A 245 11.64 -1.68 -22.21
C HIS A 245 10.51 -0.85 -22.83
N ASN A 246 10.08 -1.16 -24.04
CA ASN A 246 8.97 -0.45 -24.70
C ASN A 246 7.64 -0.66 -23.96
N VAL A 247 7.36 -1.89 -23.49
CA VAL A 247 6.18 -2.18 -22.66
C VAL A 247 6.24 -1.40 -21.35
N THR A 248 7.40 -1.39 -20.69
CA THR A 248 7.61 -0.65 -19.43
C THR A 248 7.39 0.84 -19.60
N ARG A 249 7.91 1.43 -20.69
CA ARG A 249 7.67 2.85 -21.02
C ARG A 249 6.18 3.16 -21.27
N GLY A 250 5.46 2.26 -21.94
CA GLY A 250 4.02 2.38 -22.12
C GLY A 250 3.25 2.35 -20.80
N LYS A 251 3.62 1.40 -19.91
CA LYS A 251 3.04 1.29 -18.57
C LYS A 251 3.37 2.50 -17.68
N PHE A 252 4.58 3.05 -17.80
CA PHE A 252 4.97 4.27 -17.11
C PHE A 252 4.06 5.44 -17.49
N ARG A 253 3.91 5.72 -18.79
CA ARG A 253 3.02 6.79 -19.29
C ARG A 253 1.59 6.63 -18.79
N HIS A 254 1.06 5.40 -18.82
CA HIS A 254 -0.28 5.11 -18.30
C HIS A 254 -0.38 5.36 -16.80
N ALA A 255 0.64 5.00 -16.02
CA ALA A 255 0.67 5.22 -14.57
C ALA A 255 0.74 6.73 -14.24
N VAL A 256 1.57 7.50 -14.96
CA VAL A 256 1.65 8.96 -14.82
C VAL A 256 0.28 9.60 -15.13
N SER A 257 -0.35 9.24 -16.25
CA SER A 257 -1.68 9.76 -16.62
C SER A 257 -2.74 9.46 -15.54
N ALA A 258 -2.73 8.23 -14.98
CA ALA A 258 -3.66 7.87 -13.91
C ALA A 258 -3.46 8.71 -12.64
N VAL A 259 -2.22 9.00 -12.29
CA VAL A 259 -1.87 9.83 -11.12
C VAL A 259 -2.30 11.29 -11.34
N THR A 260 -2.04 11.86 -12.53
CA THR A 260 -2.41 13.22 -12.88
C THR A 260 -3.93 13.38 -12.86
N ALA A 261 -4.68 12.46 -13.48
CA ALA A 261 -6.14 12.49 -13.49
C ALA A 261 -6.75 12.41 -12.07
N SER A 262 -6.17 11.60 -11.20
CA SER A 262 -6.62 11.49 -9.80
C SER A 262 -6.43 12.79 -9.01
N LYS A 263 -5.35 13.52 -9.28
CA LYS A 263 -5.09 14.83 -8.66
C LYS A 263 -6.05 15.92 -9.13
N SER A 264 -6.30 15.99 -10.42
CA SER A 264 -7.24 16.96 -10.99
C SER A 264 -8.64 16.76 -10.42
N ALA A 265 -9.11 15.52 -10.29
CA ALA A 265 -10.39 15.21 -9.66
C ALA A 265 -10.44 15.62 -8.16
N SER A 266 -9.33 15.53 -7.44
CA SER A 266 -9.24 15.92 -6.02
C SER A 266 -9.25 17.44 -5.83
N HIS A 267 -8.79 18.22 -6.79
CA HIS A 267 -8.84 19.69 -6.74
C HIS A 267 -10.23 20.26 -7.04
N VAL A 268 -11.02 19.61 -7.89
CA VAL A 268 -12.38 20.05 -8.25
C VAL A 268 -13.38 19.82 -7.11
N THR A 269 -13.12 18.92 -6.18
CA THR A 269 -14.00 18.59 -5.04
C THR A 269 -13.71 19.40 -3.76
N GLN A 270 -12.83 20.39 -3.78
CA GLN A 270 -12.70 21.33 -2.66
C GLN A 270 -13.63 22.52 -2.95
N PRO A 271 -14.69 22.77 -2.17
CA PRO A 271 -15.39 24.04 -2.21
C PRO A 271 -14.38 25.14 -1.84
N GLY A 272 -14.39 26.20 -2.61
CA GLY A 272 -13.37 27.24 -2.70
C GLY A 272 -12.82 27.71 -1.34
N GLY A 273 -11.51 27.66 -1.22
CA GLY A 273 -10.76 28.19 -0.08
C GLY A 273 -10.71 29.74 -0.06
N ALA A 274 -11.75 30.43 -0.53
CA ALA A 274 -11.81 31.90 -0.54
C ALA A 274 -12.32 32.52 0.79
N GLU A 275 -13.05 31.77 1.62
CA GLU A 275 -13.65 32.34 2.83
C GLU A 275 -12.75 32.31 4.09
N LEU A 276 -11.71 31.47 4.13
CA LEU A 276 -10.84 31.37 5.32
C LEU A 276 -9.71 32.42 5.38
N HIS A 277 -9.47 33.15 4.30
CA HIS A 277 -8.44 34.21 4.30
C HIS A 277 -8.97 35.54 4.84
N ASP A 278 -10.27 35.77 4.76
CA ASP A 278 -10.90 37.02 5.26
C ASP A 278 -11.12 36.99 6.79
N ILE A 279 -11.44 35.82 7.35
CA ILE A 279 -11.62 35.67 8.80
C ILE A 279 -10.31 35.90 9.59
N ARG A 280 -9.16 35.50 9.03
CA ARG A 280 -7.85 35.76 9.68
C ARG A 280 -7.41 37.23 9.60
N LYS A 281 -7.87 37.99 8.64
CA LYS A 281 -7.62 39.45 8.57
C LYS A 281 -8.47 40.22 9.55
N THR A 282 -9.72 39.84 9.79
CA THR A 282 -10.64 40.46 10.74
C THR A 282 -10.16 40.26 12.18
N ILE A 283 -9.75 39.04 12.57
CA ILE A 283 -9.24 38.75 13.92
C ILE A 283 -7.93 39.50 14.23
N ARG A 284 -7.06 39.74 13.21
CA ARG A 284 -5.84 40.55 13.43
C ARG A 284 -6.10 42.04 13.52
N LYS A 285 -7.20 42.55 13.00
CA LYS A 285 -7.57 43.96 13.08
C LYS A 285 -8.14 44.31 14.46
N ASP A 286 -8.92 43.43 15.05
CA ASP A 286 -9.52 43.61 16.38
C ASP A 286 -8.48 43.49 17.53
N ALA A 287 -7.50 42.60 17.39
CA ALA A 287 -6.40 42.46 18.36
C ALA A 287 -5.36 43.63 18.32
N GLY A 288 -5.37 44.45 17.27
CA GLY A 288 -4.50 45.62 17.11
C GLY A 288 -5.09 46.93 17.68
N MET A 289 -6.39 46.95 17.96
CA MET A 289 -7.08 48.16 18.39
C MET A 289 -7.16 48.29 19.94
N GLU A 290 -7.02 47.19 20.68
CA GLU A 290 -7.01 47.21 22.15
C GLU A 290 -5.65 47.57 22.79
N ARG A 291 -4.57 47.73 22.00
CA ARG A 291 -3.24 48.09 22.52
C ARG A 291 -2.88 49.57 22.37
N ARG A 292 -3.81 50.44 21.97
CA ARG A 292 -3.54 51.89 21.81
C ARG A 292 -4.29 52.82 22.78
N SER A 293 -4.99 52.31 23.78
CA SER A 293 -5.70 53.16 24.77
C SER A 293 -5.15 53.08 26.20
N GLY A 294 -3.91 52.62 26.40
CA GLY A 294 -3.33 52.42 27.72
C GLY A 294 -1.97 53.10 27.93
N ALA A 295 -1.71 54.27 27.31
CA ALA A 295 -0.48 55.01 27.58
C ALA A 295 -0.71 56.52 27.43
N ALA A 296 -1.47 57.10 28.39
CA ALA A 296 -1.46 58.53 28.73
C ALA A 296 -2.29 58.75 30.02
N ALA A 297 -1.68 58.60 31.17
CA ALA A 297 -1.91 59.38 32.43
C ALA A 297 -0.82 58.97 33.42
#